data_1e2a9026334afd1465b28fb06c0cf932
#
_entry.id   1e2a9026334afd1465b28fb06c0cf932
#
_cell.length_a   1.000
_cell.length_b   1.000
_cell.length_c   1.000
_cell.angle_alpha   90.00
_cell.angle_beta   90.00
_cell.angle_gamma   90.00
#
_symmetry.space_group_name_H-M   'P 1'
#
loop_
_entity.id
_entity.type
_entity.pdbx_description
1 polymer ?
#
loop_
_entity_poly.entity_id
_entity_poly.type
_entity_poly.pdbx_seq_one_letter_code
_entity_poly.pdbx_strand_id
1 'polypeptide(L)'
;SRYPPCTPYGVMKMLEYENIRVEGKHVVIVGRSNIVGKPQAMLMLKSGGTVTICHSKTPDLARFTRDADILVAAVGRACMITGGMIKQGAVVIDVGINRLPDGKLAGDVDFESARKVASAITPVPGGVGPMTITMLLGNTLRAAEIKAGLVESAKPTMMA
;
A
#
# COMPACT_ATOMS: atom_id res chain seq x y z
N SER A 1 11.55 4.54 12.20
CA SER A 1 11.05 5.93 12.23
C SER A 1 10.08 6.10 13.39
N ARG A 2 10.17 7.23 14.11
CA ARG A 2 9.26 7.58 15.21
C ARG A 2 7.82 7.77 14.69
N TYR A 3 7.72 8.25 13.46
CA TYR A 3 6.47 8.45 12.74
C TYR A 3 6.55 7.73 11.40
N PRO A 4 5.74 6.71 11.16
CA PRO A 4 5.74 6.03 9.87
C PRO A 4 5.20 6.94 8.76
N PRO A 5 5.66 6.80 7.51
CA PRO A 5 5.09 7.51 6.37
C PRO A 5 3.58 7.29 6.28
N CYS A 6 2.82 8.37 6.08
CA CYS A 6 1.36 8.34 6.24
C CYS A 6 0.66 7.36 5.30
N THR A 7 0.96 7.39 4.00
CA THR A 7 0.32 6.50 3.03
C THR A 7 0.61 5.03 3.30
N PRO A 8 1.86 4.58 3.46
CA PRO A 8 2.14 3.19 3.82
C PRO A 8 1.51 2.77 5.15
N TYR A 9 1.49 3.65 6.13
CA TYR A 9 0.86 3.34 7.41
C TYR A 9 -0.66 3.22 7.28
N GLY A 10 -1.28 4.07 6.47
CA GLY A 10 -2.71 3.98 6.15
C GLY A 10 -3.07 2.65 5.49
N VAL A 11 -2.25 2.17 4.56
CA VAL A 11 -2.43 0.84 3.95
C VAL A 11 -2.39 -0.27 5.01
N MET A 12 -1.42 -0.23 5.94
CA MET A 12 -1.37 -1.22 7.02
C MET A 12 -2.62 -1.18 7.89
N LYS A 13 -3.14 0.01 8.19
CA LYS A 13 -4.37 0.18 8.98
C LYS A 13 -5.62 -0.31 8.25
N MET A 14 -5.68 -0.17 6.93
CA MET A 14 -6.77 -0.74 6.13
C MET A 14 -6.75 -2.27 6.19
N LEU A 15 -5.58 -2.89 6.01
CA LEU A 15 -5.44 -4.35 6.12
C LEU A 15 -5.81 -4.86 7.51
N GLU A 16 -5.37 -4.15 8.57
CA GLU A 16 -5.71 -4.48 9.96
C GLU A 16 -7.23 -4.40 10.19
N TYR A 17 -7.88 -3.33 9.72
CA TYR A 17 -9.32 -3.13 9.84
C TYR A 17 -10.13 -4.23 9.14
N GLU A 18 -9.71 -4.63 7.95
CA GLU A 18 -10.34 -5.71 7.18
C GLU A 18 -9.93 -7.12 7.64
N ASN A 19 -9.16 -7.24 8.74
CA ASN A 19 -8.63 -8.50 9.26
C ASN A 19 -7.80 -9.30 8.22
N ILE A 20 -7.13 -8.60 7.31
CA ILE A 20 -6.25 -9.19 6.31
C ILE A 20 -4.85 -9.33 6.88
N ARG A 21 -4.43 -10.55 7.15
CA ARG A 21 -3.09 -10.85 7.68
C ARG A 21 -2.05 -10.76 6.57
N VAL A 22 -0.94 -10.11 6.88
CA VAL A 22 0.23 -10.01 6.01
C VAL A 22 1.21 -11.17 6.26
N GLU A 23 1.22 -11.69 7.48
CA GLU A 23 2.11 -12.79 7.88
C GLU A 23 1.95 -14.02 6.97
N GLY A 24 3.07 -14.52 6.46
CA GLY A 24 3.13 -15.66 5.56
C GLY A 24 2.62 -15.42 4.14
N LYS A 25 2.23 -14.19 3.79
CA LYS A 25 1.74 -13.84 2.45
C LYS A 25 2.87 -13.37 1.54
N HIS A 26 2.73 -13.69 0.25
CA HIS A 26 3.55 -13.08 -0.79
C HIS A 26 2.99 -11.72 -1.15
N VAL A 27 3.73 -10.67 -0.85
CA VAL A 27 3.38 -9.28 -1.12
C VAL A 27 4.19 -8.76 -2.29
N VAL A 28 3.53 -8.33 -3.34
CA VAL A 28 4.19 -7.66 -4.48
C VAL A 28 3.86 -6.18 -4.46
N ILE A 29 4.90 -5.35 -4.45
CA ILE A 29 4.77 -3.90 -4.50
C ILE A 29 5.29 -3.42 -5.84
N VAL A 30 4.41 -2.82 -6.63
CA VAL A 30 4.76 -2.23 -7.92
C VAL A 30 4.99 -0.74 -7.73
N GLY A 31 6.25 -0.36 -7.71
CA GLY A 31 6.73 0.98 -7.41
C GLY A 31 7.81 0.97 -6.32
N ARG A 32 8.83 1.84 -6.48
CA ARG A 32 9.98 1.93 -5.55
C ARG A 32 10.28 3.35 -5.08
N SER A 33 9.25 4.18 -4.97
CA SER A 33 9.42 5.54 -4.47
C SER A 33 9.88 5.56 -3.00
N ASN A 34 10.58 6.62 -2.61
CA ASN A 34 11.02 6.78 -1.23
C ASN A 34 9.86 7.08 -0.26
N ILE A 35 8.74 7.58 -0.78
CA ILE A 35 7.58 7.98 0.04
C ILE A 35 6.52 6.89 0.16
N VAL A 36 6.45 5.95 -0.77
CA VAL A 36 5.44 4.85 -0.75
C VAL A 36 6.11 3.49 -0.89
N GLY A 37 6.68 3.15 -2.05
CA GLY A 37 7.08 1.79 -2.38
C GLY A 37 8.07 1.18 -1.38
N LYS A 38 9.18 1.86 -1.12
CA LYS A 38 10.20 1.38 -0.16
C LYS A 38 9.68 1.30 1.27
N PRO A 39 9.06 2.35 1.85
CA PRO A 39 8.53 2.24 3.20
C PRO A 39 7.38 1.25 3.32
N GLN A 40 6.54 1.09 2.30
CA GLN A 40 5.52 0.05 2.30
C GLN A 40 6.13 -1.36 2.37
N ALA A 41 7.18 -1.61 1.61
CA ALA A 41 7.90 -2.89 1.64
C ALA A 41 8.45 -3.20 3.03
N MET A 42 9.03 -2.21 3.70
CA MET A 42 9.56 -2.37 5.06
C MET A 42 8.46 -2.66 6.09
N LEU A 43 7.29 -2.03 5.96
CA LEU A 43 6.16 -2.30 6.86
C LEU A 43 5.58 -3.71 6.63
N MET A 44 5.42 -4.13 5.38
CA MET A 44 4.96 -5.49 5.04
C MET A 44 5.94 -6.57 5.52
N LEU A 45 7.23 -6.35 5.31
CA LEU A 45 8.28 -7.25 5.81
C LEU A 45 8.23 -7.36 7.34
N LYS A 46 8.12 -6.24 8.05
CA LYS A 46 7.98 -6.21 9.52
C LYS A 46 6.74 -6.96 10.01
N SER A 47 5.70 -7.02 9.20
CA SER A 47 4.46 -7.74 9.49
C SER A 47 4.50 -9.22 9.05
N GLY A 48 5.69 -9.76 8.74
CA GLY A 48 5.89 -11.17 8.42
C GLY A 48 5.56 -11.57 6.99
N GLY A 49 5.40 -10.61 6.06
CA GLY A 49 5.18 -10.87 4.65
C GLY A 49 6.49 -11.17 3.90
N THR A 50 6.43 -12.01 2.88
CA THR A 50 7.50 -12.16 1.89
C THR A 50 7.31 -11.10 0.81
N VAL A 51 8.26 -10.17 0.64
CA VAL A 51 8.06 -8.97 -0.16
C VAL A 51 8.90 -8.96 -1.42
N THR A 52 8.26 -8.76 -2.55
CA THR A 52 8.88 -8.50 -3.84
C THR A 52 8.59 -7.05 -4.28
N ILE A 53 9.63 -6.30 -4.67
CA ILE A 53 9.48 -4.94 -5.20
C ILE A 53 9.73 -4.98 -6.71
N CYS A 54 8.72 -4.56 -7.47
CA CYS A 54 8.79 -4.39 -8.92
C CYS A 54 8.87 -2.90 -9.30
N HIS A 55 9.48 -2.61 -10.43
CA HIS A 55 9.68 -1.24 -10.90
C HIS A 55 9.81 -1.18 -12.44
N SER A 56 10.02 -0.02 -13.01
CA SER A 56 10.09 0.21 -14.47
C SER A 56 11.19 -0.58 -15.20
N LYS A 57 12.11 -1.20 -14.49
CA LYS A 57 13.17 -2.07 -15.04
C LYS A 57 12.92 -3.56 -14.80
N THR A 58 11.82 -3.90 -14.13
CA THR A 58 11.42 -5.31 -13.90
C THR A 58 10.88 -5.89 -15.20
N PRO A 59 11.54 -6.90 -15.78
CA PRO A 59 11.01 -7.58 -16.96
C PRO A 59 9.79 -8.42 -16.56
N ASP A 60 8.85 -8.58 -17.48
CA ASP A 60 7.65 -9.39 -17.30
C ASP A 60 6.97 -9.18 -15.93
N LEU A 61 6.47 -7.96 -15.73
CA LEU A 61 5.81 -7.57 -14.48
C LEU A 61 4.68 -8.53 -14.09
N ALA A 62 3.92 -9.01 -15.07
CA ALA A 62 2.77 -9.90 -14.85
C ALA A 62 3.17 -11.22 -14.17
N ARG A 63 4.38 -11.73 -14.41
CA ARG A 63 4.92 -12.92 -13.75
C ARG A 63 4.94 -12.77 -12.23
N PHE A 64 5.29 -11.58 -11.74
CA PHE A 64 5.35 -11.30 -10.30
C PHE A 64 3.97 -11.00 -9.71
N THR A 65 3.17 -10.20 -10.41
CA THR A 65 1.88 -9.75 -9.88
C THR A 65 0.83 -10.86 -9.85
N ARG A 66 0.90 -11.84 -10.76
CA ARG A 66 0.02 -13.03 -10.76
C ARG A 66 0.29 -14.00 -9.61
N ASP A 67 1.41 -13.85 -8.92
CA ASP A 67 1.78 -14.71 -7.78
C ASP A 67 1.53 -14.03 -6.42
N ALA A 68 1.09 -12.78 -6.43
CA ALA A 68 0.88 -11.97 -5.25
C ALA A 68 -0.41 -12.33 -4.51
N ASP A 69 -0.32 -12.65 -3.22
CA ASP A 69 -1.49 -12.72 -2.33
C ASP A 69 -1.99 -11.31 -1.99
N ILE A 70 -1.06 -10.37 -1.85
CA ILE A 70 -1.34 -8.95 -1.64
C ILE A 70 -0.55 -8.15 -2.68
N LEU A 71 -1.24 -7.39 -3.50
CA LEU A 71 -0.66 -6.53 -4.53
C LEU A 71 -0.83 -5.07 -4.15
N VAL A 72 0.26 -4.31 -4.10
CA VAL A 72 0.25 -2.86 -3.88
C VAL A 72 0.73 -2.16 -5.14
N ALA A 73 -0.14 -1.39 -5.78
CA ALA A 73 0.19 -0.60 -6.97
C ALA A 73 0.48 0.86 -6.58
N ALA A 74 1.68 1.34 -6.90
CA ALA A 74 2.16 2.70 -6.58
C ALA A 74 3.13 3.20 -7.65
N VAL A 75 2.69 3.21 -8.92
CA VAL A 75 3.50 3.55 -10.09
C VAL A 75 3.19 4.92 -10.71
N GLY A 76 2.02 5.49 -10.40
CA GLY A 76 1.56 6.77 -10.96
C GLY A 76 1.24 6.69 -12.45
N ARG A 77 0.68 5.56 -12.90
CA ARG A 77 0.26 5.33 -14.29
C ARG A 77 -1.13 4.71 -14.31
N ALA A 78 -2.10 5.47 -14.80
CA ALA A 78 -3.49 5.07 -14.81
C ALA A 78 -3.72 3.71 -15.50
N CYS A 79 -4.49 2.84 -14.82
CA CYS A 79 -4.96 1.55 -15.32
C CYS A 79 -3.86 0.63 -15.87
N MET A 80 -2.62 0.77 -15.38
CA MET A 80 -1.48 -0.04 -15.85
C MET A 80 -1.60 -1.50 -15.43
N ILE A 81 -2.16 -1.78 -14.26
CA ILE A 81 -2.36 -3.13 -13.74
C ILE A 81 -3.77 -3.61 -14.08
N THR A 82 -3.89 -4.60 -14.92
CA THR A 82 -5.18 -5.18 -15.32
C THR A 82 -5.52 -6.44 -14.55
N GLY A 83 -6.79 -6.87 -14.57
CA GLY A 83 -7.22 -8.11 -13.93
C GLY A 83 -6.45 -9.35 -14.38
N GLY A 84 -6.03 -9.40 -15.65
CA GLY A 84 -5.19 -10.49 -16.17
C GLY A 84 -3.78 -10.56 -15.58
N MET A 85 -3.36 -9.53 -14.85
CA MET A 85 -2.08 -9.48 -14.12
C MET A 85 -2.23 -9.79 -12.62
N ILE A 86 -3.41 -10.15 -12.16
CA ILE A 86 -3.72 -10.33 -10.73
C ILE A 86 -4.04 -11.80 -10.46
N LYS A 87 -3.53 -12.32 -9.36
CA LYS A 87 -3.87 -13.66 -8.85
C LYS A 87 -5.34 -13.71 -8.46
N GLN A 88 -6.03 -14.77 -8.81
CA GLN A 88 -7.39 -15.02 -8.35
C GLN A 88 -7.46 -15.01 -6.82
N GLY A 89 -8.33 -14.20 -6.26
CA GLY A 89 -8.50 -14.06 -4.82
C GLY A 89 -7.49 -13.14 -4.12
N ALA A 90 -6.59 -12.47 -4.85
CA ALA A 90 -5.62 -11.53 -4.26
C ALA A 90 -6.32 -10.32 -3.64
N VAL A 91 -5.67 -9.74 -2.64
CA VAL A 91 -6.00 -8.41 -2.10
C VAL A 91 -5.24 -7.36 -2.90
N VAL A 92 -5.94 -6.35 -3.42
CA VAL A 92 -5.35 -5.30 -4.27
C VAL A 92 -5.46 -3.95 -3.61
N ILE A 93 -4.33 -3.31 -3.37
CA ILE A 93 -4.23 -1.97 -2.80
C ILE A 93 -3.73 -1.03 -3.89
N ASP A 94 -4.60 -0.16 -4.37
CA ASP A 94 -4.27 0.86 -5.36
C ASP A 94 -3.96 2.19 -4.67
N VAL A 95 -2.70 2.59 -4.69
CA VAL A 95 -2.21 3.86 -4.12
C VAL A 95 -2.20 4.95 -5.18
N GLY A 96 -2.34 4.59 -6.46
CA GLY A 96 -2.31 5.52 -7.57
C GLY A 96 -3.45 6.54 -7.52
N ILE A 97 -3.13 7.79 -7.83
CA ILE A 97 -4.13 8.85 -8.08
C ILE A 97 -3.68 9.57 -9.34
N ASN A 98 -4.35 9.29 -10.44
CA ASN A 98 -4.05 9.86 -11.75
C ASN A 98 -5.24 10.68 -12.23
N ARG A 99 -5.01 11.88 -12.72
CA ARG A 99 -6.04 12.70 -13.37
C ARG A 99 -6.06 12.37 -14.84
N LEU A 100 -7.21 11.90 -15.33
CA LEU A 100 -7.45 11.61 -16.74
C LEU A 100 -7.72 12.89 -17.54
N PRO A 101 -7.64 12.85 -18.88
CA PRO A 101 -7.94 14.02 -19.73
C PRO A 101 -9.36 14.57 -19.56
N ASP A 102 -10.33 13.75 -19.20
CA ASP A 102 -11.71 14.13 -18.91
C ASP A 102 -11.91 14.72 -17.49
N GLY A 103 -10.81 14.86 -16.73
CA GLY A 103 -10.80 15.39 -15.36
C GLY A 103 -11.11 14.36 -14.27
N LYS A 104 -11.53 13.16 -14.62
CA LYS A 104 -11.78 12.08 -13.66
C LYS A 104 -10.49 11.58 -13.02
N LEU A 105 -10.63 10.99 -11.84
CA LEU A 105 -9.55 10.31 -11.15
C LEU A 105 -9.58 8.81 -11.45
N ALA A 106 -8.40 8.25 -11.69
CA ALA A 106 -8.21 6.81 -11.83
C ALA A 106 -6.99 6.37 -11.02
N GLY A 107 -7.02 5.13 -10.53
CA GLY A 107 -5.87 4.51 -9.91
C GLY A 107 -4.86 3.96 -10.92
N ASP A 108 -3.86 3.27 -10.40
CA ASP A 108 -2.87 2.54 -11.21
C ASP A 108 -3.43 1.19 -11.68
N VAL A 109 -4.53 0.73 -11.07
CA VAL A 109 -5.21 -0.53 -11.39
C VAL A 109 -6.44 -0.26 -12.23
N ASP A 110 -6.66 -1.06 -13.27
CA ASP A 110 -7.94 -1.13 -13.97
C ASP A 110 -8.97 -1.80 -13.06
N PHE A 111 -9.72 -0.96 -12.34
CA PHE A 111 -10.65 -1.38 -11.29
C PHE A 111 -11.70 -2.37 -11.79
N GLU A 112 -12.27 -2.13 -12.98
CA GLU A 112 -13.35 -2.94 -13.50
C GLU A 112 -12.92 -4.38 -13.87
N SER A 113 -11.69 -4.54 -14.38
CA SER A 113 -11.15 -5.87 -14.63
C SER A 113 -10.61 -6.53 -13.35
N ALA A 114 -9.98 -5.77 -12.48
CA ALA A 114 -9.37 -6.27 -11.26
C ALA A 114 -10.40 -6.76 -10.23
N ARG A 115 -11.53 -6.05 -10.05
CA ARG A 115 -12.58 -6.45 -9.09
C ARG A 115 -13.23 -7.80 -9.40
N LYS A 116 -13.09 -8.29 -10.62
CA LYS A 116 -13.64 -9.61 -11.03
C LYS A 116 -12.78 -10.77 -10.52
N VAL A 117 -11.54 -10.51 -10.17
CA VAL A 117 -10.55 -11.53 -9.75
C VAL A 117 -10.05 -11.33 -8.32
N ALA A 118 -10.02 -10.10 -7.82
CA ALA A 118 -9.60 -9.79 -6.46
C ALA A 118 -10.64 -10.21 -5.43
N SER A 119 -10.18 -10.62 -4.24
CA SER A 119 -11.06 -10.83 -3.07
C SER A 119 -11.42 -9.52 -2.38
N ALA A 120 -10.52 -8.54 -2.43
CA ALA A 120 -10.71 -7.19 -1.95
C ALA A 120 -9.89 -6.22 -2.80
N ILE A 121 -10.42 -5.04 -3.05
CA ILE A 121 -9.74 -4.00 -3.82
C ILE A 121 -10.11 -2.62 -3.30
N THR A 122 -9.12 -1.73 -3.16
CA THR A 122 -9.39 -0.34 -2.79
C THR A 122 -9.88 0.45 -3.99
N PRO A 123 -10.95 1.28 -3.84
CA PRO A 123 -11.39 2.17 -4.90
C PRO A 123 -10.46 3.39 -5.06
N VAL A 124 -10.49 4.02 -6.23
CA VAL A 124 -9.89 5.34 -6.47
C VAL A 124 -10.92 6.20 -7.23
N PRO A 125 -11.34 7.31 -6.65
CA PRO A 125 -11.03 7.86 -5.33
C PRO A 125 -11.74 7.14 -4.17
N GLY A 126 -11.37 7.51 -2.93
CA GLY A 126 -12.06 7.06 -1.72
C GLY A 126 -11.40 5.89 -0.98
N GLY A 127 -10.29 5.34 -1.50
CA GLY A 127 -9.52 4.27 -0.87
C GLY A 127 -8.35 4.80 -0.02
N VAL A 128 -7.13 4.61 -0.51
CA VAL A 128 -5.88 4.94 0.22
C VAL A 128 -5.70 6.45 0.45
N GLY A 129 -6.19 7.30 -0.46
CA GLY A 129 -6.02 8.76 -0.34
C GLY A 129 -6.51 9.34 0.99
N PRO A 130 -7.78 9.15 1.39
CA PRO A 130 -8.31 9.61 2.68
C PRO A 130 -7.51 9.09 3.88
N MET A 131 -7.00 7.86 3.82
CA MET A 131 -6.19 7.27 4.88
C MET A 131 -4.86 7.99 5.08
N THR A 132 -4.27 8.53 4.02
CA THR A 132 -3.04 9.34 4.13
C THR A 132 -3.27 10.57 5.02
N ILE A 133 -4.40 11.25 4.87
CA ILE A 133 -4.77 12.41 5.67
C ILE A 133 -5.05 11.99 7.12
N THR A 134 -5.78 10.92 7.31
CA THR A 134 -6.08 10.35 8.65
C THR A 134 -4.79 10.01 9.40
N MET A 135 -3.83 9.38 8.73
CA MET A 135 -2.55 9.03 9.35
C MET A 135 -1.69 10.26 9.65
N LEU A 136 -1.77 11.31 8.83
CA LEU A 136 -1.10 12.58 9.12
C LEU A 136 -1.64 13.19 10.43
N LEU A 137 -2.95 13.24 10.58
CA LEU A 137 -3.59 13.72 11.82
C LEU A 137 -3.19 12.86 13.01
N GLY A 138 -3.21 11.53 12.87
CA GLY A 138 -2.76 10.60 13.92
C GLY A 138 -1.29 10.80 14.31
N ASN A 139 -0.40 10.96 13.35
CA ASN A 139 1.02 11.26 13.61
C ASN A 139 1.20 12.62 14.31
N THR A 140 0.40 13.62 13.95
CA THR A 140 0.44 14.97 14.55
C THR A 140 -0.03 14.90 16.01
N LEU A 141 -1.14 14.23 16.27
CA LEU A 141 -1.65 14.00 17.63
C LEU A 141 -0.59 13.27 18.48
N ARG A 142 -0.05 12.19 17.97
CA ARG A 142 1.00 11.42 18.65
C ARG A 142 2.24 12.25 18.97
N ALA A 143 2.63 13.15 18.07
CA ALA A 143 3.74 14.06 18.30
C ALA A 143 3.44 15.04 19.45
N ALA A 144 2.22 15.56 19.51
CA ALA A 144 1.76 16.46 20.58
C ALA A 144 1.72 15.74 21.94
N GLU A 145 1.17 14.53 21.99
CA GLU A 145 1.11 13.69 23.19
C GLU A 145 2.49 13.38 23.76
N ILE A 146 3.47 13.03 22.90
CA ILE A 146 4.86 12.80 23.30
C ILE A 146 5.48 14.08 23.86
N LYS A 147 5.24 15.21 23.19
CA LYS A 147 5.77 16.52 23.65
C LYS A 147 5.17 16.94 24.98
N ALA A 148 3.89 16.60 25.23
CA ALA A 148 3.21 16.88 26.49
C ALA A 148 3.54 15.87 27.62
N GLY A 149 4.33 14.81 27.33
CA GLY A 149 4.65 13.77 28.30
C GLY A 149 3.50 12.81 28.62
N LEU A 150 2.43 12.84 27.83
CA LEU A 150 1.26 11.98 28.02
C LEU A 150 1.49 10.53 27.60
N VAL A 151 2.43 10.30 26.71
CA VAL A 151 2.83 8.98 26.22
C VAL A 151 4.34 8.90 26.02
N GLU A 152 4.91 7.73 26.26
CA GLU A 152 6.35 7.52 26.01
C GLU A 152 6.66 7.57 24.52
N SER A 153 7.80 8.18 24.18
CA SER A 153 8.35 8.03 22.85
C SER A 153 8.78 6.59 22.65
N ALA A 154 8.25 5.91 21.63
CA ALA A 154 8.69 4.56 21.29
C ALA A 154 10.23 4.55 21.17
N LYS A 155 10.89 3.77 22.03
CA LYS A 155 12.33 3.52 21.90
C LYS A 155 12.58 2.88 20.54
N PRO A 156 13.64 3.25 19.80
CA PRO A 156 14.00 2.53 18.59
C PRO A 156 14.27 1.07 19.00
N THR A 157 13.43 0.17 18.51
CA THR A 157 13.70 -1.27 18.65
C THR A 157 14.97 -1.54 17.85
N MET A 158 16.07 -1.77 18.52
CA MET A 158 17.24 -2.33 17.87
C MET A 158 16.83 -3.71 17.36
N MET A 159 16.90 -3.88 16.04
CA MET A 159 16.74 -5.18 15.42
C MET A 159 17.87 -6.09 15.93
N ALA A 160 17.51 -7.16 16.60
CA ALA A 160 18.40 -8.29 16.80
C ALA A 160 18.47 -9.07 15.50
#